data_fe482c7a6dad861279187c2ea62d6275
#
_entry.id   fe482c7a6dad861279187c2ea62d6275
#
_cell.length_a   1.000
_cell.length_b   1.000
_cell.length_c   1.000
_cell.angle_alpha   90.00
_cell.angle_beta   90.00
_cell.angle_gamma   90.00
#
_symmetry.space_group_name_H-M   'P 1'
#
loop_
_entity.id
_entity.type
_entity.pdbx_description
1 polymer ?
#
loop_
_entity_poly.entity_id
_entity_poly.type
_entity_poly.pdbx_seq_one_letter_code
_entity_poly.pdbx_strand_id
1 'polypeptide(L)'
;MRTTDKIVEKPWGSERIFAANGRYAGKLISIRDGETLSFQYHRVKEETIHVLAGVLGMETESGGERVVLSLGEGETFHVTPGTRHRMFADAGDVLIVEVSSPELEDVVRLEDRYGREGTSKP
;
A
#
# COMPACT_ATOMS: atom_id res chain seq x y z
N MET A 1 4.97 -12.53 -23.68
CA MET A 1 3.52 -12.84 -23.79
C MET A 1 2.70 -11.77 -23.08
N ARG A 2 1.49 -11.56 -23.55
CA ARG A 2 0.59 -10.62 -22.88
C ARG A 2 -0.09 -11.30 -21.69
N THR A 3 -0.33 -10.52 -20.64
CA THR A 3 -1.05 -10.97 -19.45
C THR A 3 -2.22 -10.03 -19.19
N THR A 4 -3.18 -10.46 -18.37
CA THR A 4 -4.36 -9.68 -18.03
C THR A 4 -4.25 -9.17 -16.61
N ASP A 5 -4.49 -7.87 -16.42
CA ASP A 5 -4.50 -7.25 -15.10
C ASP A 5 -5.79 -7.62 -14.36
N LYS A 6 -5.71 -7.67 -13.04
CA LYS A 6 -6.86 -7.84 -12.15
C LYS A 6 -7.11 -6.54 -11.41
N ILE A 7 -8.34 -6.02 -11.51
CA ILE A 7 -8.73 -4.80 -10.79
C ILE A 7 -9.53 -5.20 -9.56
N VAL A 8 -9.13 -4.67 -8.39
CA VAL A 8 -9.80 -4.92 -7.12
C VAL A 8 -10.26 -3.58 -6.57
N GLU A 9 -11.58 -3.42 -6.38
CA GLU A 9 -12.13 -2.24 -5.76
C GLU A 9 -11.92 -2.30 -4.25
N LYS A 10 -11.56 -1.15 -3.68
CA LYS A 10 -11.30 -0.99 -2.25
C LYS A 10 -12.13 0.18 -1.71
N PRO A 11 -12.42 0.20 -0.39
CA PRO A 11 -13.16 1.32 0.18
C PRO A 11 -12.51 2.69 -0.07
N TRP A 12 -11.19 2.73 -0.19
CA TRP A 12 -10.39 3.94 -0.34
C TRP A 12 -9.99 4.24 -1.79
N GLY A 13 -10.26 3.34 -2.72
CA GLY A 13 -9.85 3.49 -4.12
C GLY A 13 -9.81 2.17 -4.85
N SER A 14 -8.71 1.86 -5.49
CA SER A 14 -8.58 0.61 -6.23
C SER A 14 -7.14 0.14 -6.35
N GLU A 15 -6.99 -1.15 -6.63
CA GLU A 15 -5.70 -1.76 -6.98
C GLU A 15 -5.82 -2.40 -8.35
N ARG A 16 -4.85 -2.11 -9.22
CA ARG A 16 -4.68 -2.84 -10.48
C ARG A 16 -3.46 -3.74 -10.31
N ILE A 17 -3.68 -5.04 -10.20
CA ILE A 17 -2.61 -6.02 -10.07
C ILE A 17 -2.14 -6.36 -11.47
N PHE A 18 -0.99 -5.83 -11.88
CA PHE A 18 -0.46 -6.04 -13.22
C PHE A 18 0.58 -7.16 -13.27
N ALA A 19 1.07 -7.61 -12.12
CA ALA A 19 2.00 -8.73 -12.03
C ALA A 19 1.71 -9.53 -10.77
N ALA A 20 1.55 -10.85 -10.91
CA ALA A 20 1.35 -11.75 -9.78
C ALA A 20 1.78 -13.15 -10.22
N ASN A 21 2.88 -13.62 -9.66
CA ASN A 21 3.40 -14.95 -9.92
C ASN A 21 4.13 -15.45 -8.67
N GLY A 22 4.79 -16.59 -8.76
CA GLY A 22 5.46 -17.20 -7.61
C GLY A 22 6.70 -16.47 -7.11
N ARG A 23 7.14 -15.42 -7.79
CA ARG A 23 8.39 -14.72 -7.46
C ARG A 23 8.21 -13.27 -7.06
N TYR A 24 7.21 -12.57 -7.64
CA TYR A 24 6.98 -11.15 -7.37
C TYR A 24 5.54 -10.76 -7.64
N ALA A 25 5.18 -9.58 -7.17
CA ALA A 25 3.90 -8.96 -7.46
C ALA A 25 4.10 -7.47 -7.77
N GLY A 26 3.19 -6.92 -8.56
CA GLY A 26 3.19 -5.50 -8.89
C GLY A 26 1.78 -4.98 -8.98
N LYS A 27 1.56 -3.77 -8.42
CA LYS A 27 0.25 -3.12 -8.37
C LYS A 27 0.37 -1.66 -8.73
N LEU A 28 -0.66 -1.14 -9.38
CA LEU A 28 -0.95 0.29 -9.41
C LEU A 28 -2.06 0.52 -8.39
N ILE A 29 -1.81 1.41 -7.44
CA ILE A 29 -2.75 1.71 -6.35
C ILE A 29 -3.21 3.14 -6.49
N SER A 30 -4.54 3.32 -6.59
CA SER A 30 -5.17 4.64 -6.64
C SER A 30 -5.88 4.90 -5.33
N ILE A 31 -5.53 6.00 -4.66
CA ILE A 31 -6.15 6.40 -3.39
C ILE A 31 -6.91 7.69 -3.64
N ARG A 32 -8.22 7.70 -3.34
CA ARG A 32 -9.03 8.92 -3.49
C ARG A 32 -8.70 9.92 -2.40
N ASP A 33 -8.76 11.19 -2.74
CA ASP A 33 -8.58 12.29 -1.79
C ASP A 33 -9.49 12.12 -0.57
N GLY A 34 -8.92 12.29 0.62
CA GLY A 34 -9.62 12.12 1.89
C GLY A 34 -9.67 10.70 2.42
N GLU A 35 -9.16 9.73 1.68
CA GLU A 35 -9.21 8.32 2.06
C GLU A 35 -7.89 7.83 2.64
N THR A 36 -7.99 6.76 3.44
CA THR A 36 -6.82 6.17 4.11
C THR A 36 -6.90 4.64 4.04
N LEU A 37 -5.75 4.01 3.89
CA LEU A 37 -5.63 2.56 4.05
C LEU A 37 -5.54 2.23 5.53
N SER A 38 -5.47 0.93 5.86
CA SER A 38 -5.31 0.50 7.24
C SER A 38 -3.91 0.77 7.76
N PHE A 39 -3.80 0.92 9.08
CA PHE A 39 -2.52 0.83 9.77
C PHE A 39 -2.19 -0.65 9.91
N GLN A 40 -1.13 -1.09 9.26
CA GLN A 40 -0.90 -2.51 8.99
C GLN A 40 0.57 -2.87 8.96
N TYR A 41 0.85 -4.17 9.01
CA TYR A 41 2.18 -4.69 8.70
C TYR A 41 2.05 -6.02 7.95
N HIS A 42 3.14 -6.43 7.35
CA HIS A 42 3.26 -7.73 6.67
C HIS A 42 4.26 -8.59 7.42
N ARG A 43 3.97 -9.89 7.54
CA ARG A 43 4.87 -10.80 8.27
C ARG A 43 6.09 -11.20 7.47
N VAL A 44 5.89 -11.43 6.18
CA VAL A 44 6.92 -11.94 5.26
C VAL A 44 7.10 -11.01 4.07
N LYS A 45 6.01 -10.43 3.57
CA LYS A 45 6.00 -9.59 2.37
C LYS A 45 6.90 -8.37 2.56
N GLU A 46 7.71 -8.13 1.56
CA GLU A 46 8.53 -6.94 1.45
C GLU A 46 8.10 -6.17 0.21
N GLU A 47 8.00 -4.84 0.31
CA GLU A 47 7.50 -4.03 -0.80
C GLU A 47 8.26 -2.71 -0.93
N THR A 48 8.23 -2.16 -2.13
CA THR A 48 8.73 -0.83 -2.43
C THR A 48 7.63 -0.06 -3.14
N ILE A 49 7.36 1.14 -2.65
CA ILE A 49 6.30 2.02 -3.12
C ILE A 49 6.94 3.22 -3.79
N HIS A 50 6.47 3.55 -5.00
CA HIS A 50 6.96 4.68 -5.78
C HIS A 50 5.77 5.55 -6.19
N VAL A 51 5.84 6.85 -5.89
CA VAL A 51 4.75 7.79 -6.18
C VAL A 51 4.81 8.22 -7.63
N LEU A 52 3.73 7.97 -8.38
CA LEU A 52 3.60 8.35 -9.78
C LEU A 52 2.92 9.70 -9.93
N ALA A 53 1.89 9.97 -9.12
CA ALA A 53 1.13 11.23 -9.19
C ALA A 53 0.55 11.56 -7.83
N GLY A 54 0.52 12.84 -7.50
CA GLY A 54 0.00 13.35 -6.24
C GLY A 54 1.01 13.33 -5.10
N VAL A 55 0.51 13.52 -3.89
CA VAL A 55 1.32 13.51 -2.67
C VAL A 55 0.80 12.40 -1.76
N LEU A 56 1.63 11.39 -1.52
CA LEU A 56 1.29 10.27 -0.65
C LEU A 56 1.63 10.61 0.80
N GLY A 57 0.63 10.49 1.69
CA GLY A 57 0.88 10.50 3.12
C GLY A 57 1.30 9.09 3.56
N MET A 58 2.37 9.01 4.33
CA MET A 58 2.87 7.75 4.88
C MET A 58 3.05 7.88 6.37
N GLU A 59 2.23 7.18 7.14
CA GLU A 59 2.41 7.05 8.58
C GLU A 59 3.18 5.76 8.86
N THR A 60 4.24 5.83 9.68
CA THR A 60 5.04 4.65 10.01
C THR A 60 5.54 4.76 11.44
N GLU A 61 5.96 3.64 12.02
CA GLU A 61 6.59 3.64 13.34
C GLU A 61 8.10 3.65 13.18
N SER A 62 8.75 4.51 13.97
CA SER A 62 10.20 4.60 14.06
C SER A 62 10.58 4.77 15.53
N GLY A 63 11.34 3.81 16.07
CA GLY A 63 11.75 3.83 17.47
C GLY A 63 10.58 3.82 18.46
N GLY A 64 9.49 3.14 18.12
CA GLY A 64 8.29 3.05 18.94
C GLY A 64 7.34 4.23 18.82
N GLU A 65 7.66 5.22 18.00
CA GLU A 65 6.83 6.40 17.77
C GLU A 65 6.28 6.39 16.34
N ARG A 66 5.04 6.91 16.18
CA ARG A 66 4.47 7.12 14.87
C ARG A 66 4.97 8.44 14.30
N VAL A 67 5.44 8.38 13.05
CA VAL A 67 5.87 9.56 12.30
C VAL A 67 5.10 9.61 10.99
N VAL A 68 4.86 10.81 10.49
CA VAL A 68 4.14 11.03 9.23
C VAL A 68 5.09 11.67 8.24
N LEU A 69 5.18 11.08 7.05
CA LEU A 69 5.99 11.58 5.95
C LEU A 69 5.07 11.97 4.81
N SER A 70 5.46 12.96 4.03
CA SER A 70 4.83 13.31 2.76
C SER A 70 5.79 12.92 1.65
N LEU A 71 5.31 12.09 0.73
CA LEU A 71 6.10 11.63 -0.42
C LEU A 71 5.50 12.23 -1.68
N GLY A 72 6.28 13.01 -2.39
CA GLY A 72 5.90 13.62 -3.66
C GLY A 72 6.18 12.73 -4.85
N GLU A 73 5.81 13.20 -6.04
CA GLU A 73 6.03 12.47 -7.28
C GLU A 73 7.51 12.13 -7.46
N GLY A 74 7.78 10.88 -7.83
CA GLY A 74 9.13 10.37 -8.03
C GLY A 74 9.84 9.90 -6.76
N GLU A 75 9.23 10.08 -5.58
CA GLU A 75 9.82 9.60 -4.34
C GLU A 75 9.44 8.15 -4.07
N THR A 76 10.30 7.46 -3.34
CA THR A 76 10.21 6.01 -3.11
C THR A 76 10.33 5.68 -1.63
N PHE A 77 9.55 4.72 -1.17
CA PHE A 77 9.55 4.26 0.21
C PHE A 77 9.63 2.73 0.26
N HIS A 78 10.56 2.20 1.03
CA HIS A 78 10.78 0.77 1.19
C HIS A 78 10.15 0.29 2.50
N VAL A 79 9.32 -0.75 2.41
CA VAL A 79 8.64 -1.36 3.56
C VAL A 79 9.19 -2.75 3.77
N THR A 80 9.94 -2.92 4.86
CA THR A 80 10.46 -4.24 5.25
C THR A 80 9.40 -5.03 6.01
N PRO A 81 9.50 -6.38 6.06
CA PRO A 81 8.59 -7.18 6.87
C PRO A 81 8.54 -6.69 8.32
N GLY A 82 7.35 -6.64 8.89
CA GLY A 82 7.14 -6.20 10.26
C GLY A 82 7.02 -4.68 10.44
N THR A 83 7.31 -3.90 9.42
CA THR A 83 7.19 -2.44 9.49
C THR A 83 5.71 -2.04 9.50
N ARG A 84 5.29 -1.38 10.57
CA ARG A 84 3.91 -0.87 10.68
C ARG A 84 3.80 0.43 9.93
N HIS A 85 2.80 0.52 9.06
CA HIS A 85 2.64 1.67 8.16
C HIS A 85 1.20 1.85 7.72
N ARG A 86 0.88 3.07 7.28
CA ARG A 86 -0.42 3.45 6.72
C ARG A 86 -0.20 4.45 5.60
N MET A 87 -0.81 4.19 4.44
CA MET A 87 -0.85 5.14 3.34
C MET A 87 -2.17 5.90 3.35
N PHE A 88 -2.13 7.17 3.00
CA PHE A 88 -3.34 7.99 2.91
C PHE A 88 -3.18 9.14 1.90
N ALA A 89 -4.31 9.71 1.49
CA ALA A 89 -4.35 10.85 0.58
C ALA A 89 -5.14 11.97 1.25
N ASP A 90 -4.49 13.09 1.58
CA ASP A 90 -5.15 14.25 2.18
C ASP A 90 -4.86 15.55 1.43
N ALA A 91 -4.23 15.44 0.26
CA ALA A 91 -3.88 16.59 -0.60
C ALA A 91 -4.16 16.25 -2.06
N GLY A 92 -5.32 15.67 -2.34
CA GLY A 92 -5.74 15.22 -3.66
C GLY A 92 -5.56 13.71 -3.85
N ASP A 93 -6.01 13.22 -5.00
CA ASP A 93 -5.88 11.82 -5.37
C ASP A 93 -4.40 11.45 -5.53
N VAL A 94 -4.07 10.20 -5.22
CA VAL A 94 -2.70 9.68 -5.31
C VAL A 94 -2.68 8.42 -6.15
N LEU A 95 -1.66 8.32 -7.01
CA LEU A 95 -1.36 7.11 -7.76
C LEU A 95 0.06 6.66 -7.44
N ILE A 96 0.19 5.41 -7.01
CA ILE A 96 1.48 4.80 -6.72
C ILE A 96 1.64 3.49 -7.46
N VAL A 97 2.87 3.08 -7.66
CA VAL A 97 3.21 1.71 -8.06
C VAL A 97 3.87 1.02 -6.88
N GLU A 98 3.43 -0.21 -6.61
CA GLU A 98 3.99 -1.05 -5.57
C GLU A 98 4.55 -2.30 -6.22
N VAL A 99 5.83 -2.59 -5.96
CA VAL A 99 6.45 -3.86 -6.31
C VAL A 99 6.74 -4.61 -5.03
N SER A 100 6.51 -5.91 -5.02
CA SER A 100 6.66 -6.68 -3.79
C SER A 100 7.04 -8.14 -4.05
N SER A 101 7.44 -8.82 -2.98
CA SER A 101 7.47 -10.27 -2.94
C SER A 101 6.04 -10.81 -3.14
N PRO A 102 5.88 -12.12 -3.44
CA PRO A 102 4.61 -12.62 -3.98
C PRO A 102 3.47 -12.79 -2.97
N GLU A 103 3.68 -12.54 -1.68
CA GLU A 103 2.70 -12.79 -0.61
C GLU A 103 1.60 -11.73 -0.59
N LEU A 104 0.73 -11.73 -1.62
CA LEU A 104 -0.33 -10.72 -1.79
C LEU A 104 -1.33 -10.67 -0.64
N GLU A 105 -1.57 -11.79 0.04
CA GLU A 105 -2.56 -11.89 1.11
C GLU A 105 -1.96 -11.70 2.51
N ASP A 106 -0.66 -11.45 2.59
CA ASP A 106 0.05 -11.28 3.86
C ASP A 106 -0.16 -9.86 4.40
N VAL A 107 -1.25 -9.66 5.12
CA VAL A 107 -1.54 -8.38 5.77
C VAL A 107 -2.18 -8.61 7.13
N VAL A 108 -1.70 -7.86 8.14
CA VAL A 108 -2.33 -7.77 9.45
C VAL A 108 -2.76 -6.32 9.65
N ARG A 109 -4.05 -6.08 9.69
CA ARG A 109 -4.61 -4.74 9.88
C ARG A 109 -4.82 -4.49 11.36
N LEU A 110 -4.14 -3.48 11.88
CA LEU A 110 -4.20 -3.09 13.30
C LEU A 110 -5.30 -2.07 13.54
N GLU A 111 -5.49 -1.13 12.60
CA GLU A 111 -6.50 -0.09 12.64
C GLU A 111 -7.03 0.09 11.23
N ASP A 112 -8.34 0.17 11.08
CA ASP A 112 -8.95 0.33 9.77
C ASP A 112 -10.22 1.16 9.87
N ARG A 113 -10.29 2.26 9.12
CA ARG A 113 -11.46 3.14 9.04
C ARG A 113 -12.72 2.38 8.63
N TYR A 114 -12.57 1.30 7.87
CA TYR A 114 -13.67 0.55 7.25
C TYR A 114 -14.00 -0.75 7.98
N GLY A 115 -13.46 -0.94 9.19
CA GLY A 115 -13.79 -2.08 10.04
C GLY A 115 -13.20 -3.43 9.62
N ARG A 116 -12.07 -3.43 8.92
CA ARG A 116 -11.44 -4.66 8.41
C ARG A 116 -10.25 -5.12 9.25
N GLU A 117 -10.19 -4.76 10.55
CA GLU A 117 -9.08 -5.15 11.41
C GLU A 117 -8.87 -6.66 11.42
N GLY A 118 -7.62 -7.09 11.62
CA GLY A 118 -7.21 -8.47 11.62
C GLY A 118 -6.53 -8.87 10.33
N THR A 119 -6.45 -10.18 10.08
CA THR A 119 -5.91 -10.69 8.82
C THR A 119 -7.02 -10.76 7.79
N SER A 120 -6.69 -10.42 6.55
CA SER A 120 -7.66 -10.55 5.48
C SER A 120 -6.96 -10.68 4.14
N LYS A 121 -7.73 -11.08 3.14
CA LYS A 121 -7.27 -11.14 1.75
C LYS A 121 -7.21 -9.72 1.18
N PRO A 122 -6.28 -9.48 0.26
CA PRO A 122 -6.20 -8.22 -0.44
C PRO A 122 -7.44 -7.91 -1.28
#